data_7f9ddf59f48f34b6572ca7c246de628c
#
_entry.id   7f9ddf59f48f34b6572ca7c246de628c
#
_cell.length_a   1.000
_cell.length_b   1.000
_cell.length_c   1.000
_cell.angle_alpha   90.00
_cell.angle_beta   90.00
_cell.angle_gamma   90.00
#
_symmetry.space_group_name_H-M   'P 1'
#
loop_
_entity.id
_entity.type
_entity.pdbx_description
1 polymer ?
#
loop_
_entity_poly.entity_id
_entity_poly.type
_entity_poly.pdbx_seq_one_letter_code
_entity_poly.pdbx_strand_id
1 'polypeptide(L)'
;GEFHRLLPQARVRFQIDNWLALHQALTSQLYPFVVADSWQAELDPQLRVQPLSPQRCFFVCHADHPLAKQGPVSIQAMLRYPFAAPYLPPGVRKVLATLSQQQDFTPAIQCDHIYALLATLAQTNAISFASEDGFALCQHSHRLVKLELSDLPEEWRLMQTRFAIISPVHAAQPPLVEKLIEIILHTDRQHQLQLLAQEERG
;
A
#
# COMPACT_ATOMS: atom_id res chain seq x y z
N GLY A 1 2.93 11.24 -14.66
CA GLY A 1 3.64 12.43 -15.20
C GLY A 1 4.54 12.08 -16.37
N GLU A 2 5.59 11.26 -16.17
CA GLU A 2 6.64 11.02 -17.18
C GLU A 2 6.11 10.40 -18.48
N PHE A 3 5.24 9.40 -18.41
CA PHE A 3 4.63 8.78 -19.60
C PHE A 3 3.97 9.81 -20.52
N HIS A 4 3.18 10.73 -19.97
CA HIS A 4 2.51 11.75 -20.76
C HIS A 4 3.49 12.80 -21.32
N ARG A 5 4.59 13.09 -20.57
CA ARG A 5 5.65 13.98 -21.06
C ARG A 5 6.38 13.40 -22.27
N LEU A 6 6.60 12.07 -22.28
CA LEU A 6 7.26 11.37 -23.38
C LEU A 6 6.32 11.09 -24.55
N LEU A 7 5.05 10.88 -24.27
CA LEU A 7 4.02 10.49 -25.23
C LEU A 7 2.76 11.37 -25.06
N PRO A 8 2.83 12.65 -25.42
CA PRO A 8 1.74 13.61 -25.13
C PRO A 8 0.43 13.32 -25.85
N GLN A 9 0.46 12.53 -26.94
CA GLN A 9 -0.74 12.11 -27.66
C GLN A 9 -1.40 10.86 -27.06
N ALA A 10 -0.72 10.16 -26.14
CA ALA A 10 -1.25 8.98 -25.51
C ALA A 10 -2.30 9.35 -24.45
N ARG A 11 -3.38 8.56 -24.38
CA ARG A 11 -4.40 8.71 -23.34
C ARG A 11 -4.22 7.61 -22.31
N VAL A 12 -4.18 7.99 -21.03
CA VAL A 12 -4.11 7.05 -19.91
C VAL A 12 -5.32 7.24 -19.03
N ARG A 13 -5.99 6.14 -18.70
CA ARG A 13 -7.07 6.11 -17.72
C ARG A 13 -6.60 5.29 -16.51
N PHE A 14 -6.68 5.88 -15.32
CA PHE A 14 -6.43 5.20 -14.07
C PHE A 14 -7.75 4.79 -13.43
N GLN A 15 -7.80 3.56 -12.95
CA GLN A 15 -8.91 3.04 -12.17
C GLN A 15 -8.33 2.48 -10.87
N ILE A 16 -8.97 2.80 -9.74
CA ILE A 16 -8.62 2.25 -8.44
C ILE A 16 -9.76 1.34 -8.01
N ASP A 17 -9.44 0.12 -7.63
CA ASP A 17 -10.42 -0.87 -7.23
C ASP A 17 -9.80 -1.90 -6.27
N ASN A 18 -10.61 -2.78 -5.67
CA ASN A 18 -10.14 -3.89 -4.87
C ASN A 18 -9.59 -5.04 -5.75
N TRP A 19 -8.85 -5.96 -5.12
CA TRP A 19 -8.21 -7.08 -5.83
C TRP A 19 -9.18 -7.92 -6.66
N LEU A 20 -10.36 -8.21 -6.14
CA LEU A 20 -11.34 -9.05 -6.86
C LEU A 20 -11.74 -8.41 -8.19
N ALA A 21 -12.07 -7.12 -8.18
CA ALA A 21 -12.42 -6.37 -9.39
C ALA A 21 -11.23 -6.24 -10.35
N LEU A 22 -10.02 -5.98 -9.83
CA LEU A 22 -8.79 -5.92 -10.63
C LEU A 22 -8.47 -7.27 -11.29
N HIS A 23 -8.60 -8.37 -10.55
CA HIS A 23 -8.39 -9.73 -11.08
C HIS A 23 -9.41 -10.06 -12.19
N GLN A 24 -10.69 -9.76 -11.98
CA GLN A 24 -11.72 -9.93 -13.01
C GLN A 24 -11.43 -9.09 -14.28
N ALA A 25 -10.95 -7.86 -14.09
CA ALA A 25 -10.60 -6.99 -15.21
C ALA A 25 -9.38 -7.51 -16.00
N LEU A 26 -8.40 -8.14 -15.33
CA LEU A 26 -7.29 -8.81 -16.01
C LEU A 26 -7.74 -10.04 -16.78
N THR A 27 -8.51 -10.93 -16.15
CA THR A 27 -8.97 -12.20 -16.75
C THR A 27 -9.94 -11.97 -17.90
N SER A 28 -10.76 -10.92 -17.84
CA SER A 28 -11.63 -10.48 -18.95
C SER A 28 -10.92 -9.62 -20.00
N GLN A 29 -9.62 -9.41 -19.87
CA GLN A 29 -8.81 -8.57 -20.77
C GLN A 29 -9.28 -7.10 -20.88
N LEU A 30 -9.99 -6.62 -19.88
CA LEU A 30 -10.40 -5.22 -19.79
C LEU A 30 -9.21 -4.30 -19.53
N TYR A 31 -8.26 -4.78 -18.70
CA TYR A 31 -6.99 -4.10 -18.43
C TYR A 31 -5.82 -4.95 -18.90
N PRO A 32 -4.82 -4.34 -19.55
CA PRO A 32 -3.62 -5.04 -19.99
C PRO A 32 -2.72 -5.42 -18.80
N PHE A 33 -2.75 -4.63 -17.74
CA PHE A 33 -2.05 -4.88 -16.48
C PHE A 33 -2.71 -4.08 -15.33
N VAL A 34 -2.39 -4.45 -14.10
CA VAL A 34 -2.71 -3.71 -12.88
C VAL A 34 -1.47 -3.58 -12.01
N VAL A 35 -1.49 -2.62 -11.10
CA VAL A 35 -0.51 -2.52 -10.00
C VAL A 35 -1.24 -2.82 -8.70
N ALA A 36 -0.87 -3.91 -8.05
CA ALA A 36 -1.52 -4.39 -6.83
C ALA A 36 -0.55 -5.16 -5.93
N ASP A 37 -0.98 -5.50 -4.72
CA ASP A 37 -0.24 -6.44 -3.87
C ASP A 37 -0.13 -7.81 -4.56
N SER A 38 1.08 -8.38 -4.58
CA SER A 38 1.39 -9.58 -5.37
C SER A 38 0.89 -10.89 -4.76
N TRP A 39 0.53 -10.87 -3.48
CA TRP A 39 0.32 -12.10 -2.70
C TRP A 39 -0.66 -13.10 -3.33
N GLN A 40 -1.79 -12.64 -3.85
CA GLN A 40 -2.75 -13.53 -4.50
C GLN A 40 -2.37 -13.83 -5.94
N ALA A 41 -1.74 -12.90 -6.64
CA ALA A 41 -1.33 -13.07 -8.03
C ALA A 41 -0.19 -14.10 -8.17
N GLU A 42 0.70 -14.23 -7.19
CA GLU A 42 1.78 -15.23 -7.19
C GLU A 42 1.25 -16.66 -7.13
N LEU A 43 0.02 -16.87 -6.71
CA LEU A 43 -0.64 -18.19 -6.67
C LEU A 43 -1.36 -18.55 -7.98
N ASP A 44 -1.50 -17.60 -8.91
CA ASP A 44 -2.20 -17.80 -10.18
C ASP A 44 -1.20 -17.97 -11.34
N PRO A 45 -1.04 -19.19 -11.90
CA PRO A 45 -0.10 -19.44 -12.98
C PRO A 45 -0.47 -18.73 -14.30
N GLN A 46 -1.65 -18.17 -14.42
CA GLN A 46 -2.08 -17.41 -15.59
C GLN A 46 -1.62 -15.94 -15.53
N LEU A 47 -1.08 -15.51 -14.40
CA LEU A 47 -0.62 -14.15 -14.17
C LEU A 47 0.91 -14.08 -14.15
N ARG A 48 1.46 -13.08 -14.82
CA ARG A 48 2.86 -12.67 -14.72
C ARG A 48 2.94 -11.58 -13.66
N VAL A 49 3.85 -11.76 -12.71
CA VAL A 49 4.12 -10.83 -11.62
C VAL A 49 5.51 -10.23 -11.82
N GLN A 50 5.58 -8.91 -11.93
CA GLN A 50 6.83 -8.14 -11.97
C GLN A 50 6.90 -7.28 -10.70
N PRO A 51 7.71 -7.66 -9.70
CA PRO A 51 7.78 -6.96 -8.43
C PRO A 51 8.24 -5.51 -8.59
N LEU A 52 7.66 -4.63 -7.80
CA LEU A 52 8.14 -3.28 -7.54
C LEU A 52 8.99 -3.27 -6.27
N SER A 53 9.71 -2.19 -6.07
CA SER A 53 10.55 -2.00 -4.90
C SER A 53 9.72 -2.06 -3.61
N PRO A 54 10.11 -2.87 -2.62
CA PRO A 54 9.39 -2.94 -1.37
C PRO A 54 9.56 -1.63 -0.59
N GLN A 55 8.49 -1.18 0.04
CA GLN A 55 8.49 0.01 0.90
C GLN A 55 8.15 -0.39 2.33
N ARG A 56 8.79 0.23 3.29
CA ARG A 56 8.44 0.05 4.71
C ARG A 56 7.02 0.51 4.98
N CYS A 57 6.36 -0.16 5.90
CA CYS A 57 5.03 0.21 6.37
C CYS A 57 5.10 0.65 7.84
N PHE A 58 4.30 1.64 8.18
CA PHE A 58 4.22 2.21 9.51
C PHE A 58 2.77 2.27 9.98
N PHE A 59 2.56 2.13 11.28
CA PHE A 59 1.28 2.52 11.87
C PHE A 59 1.22 4.04 11.93
N VAL A 60 0.06 4.60 11.57
CA VAL A 60 -0.15 6.05 11.45
C VAL A 60 -1.47 6.44 12.09
N CYS A 61 -1.51 7.65 12.62
CA CYS A 61 -2.72 8.28 13.12
C CYS A 61 -2.67 9.80 12.87
N HIS A 62 -3.75 10.51 13.17
CA HIS A 62 -3.74 11.96 13.15
C HIS A 62 -2.86 12.54 14.27
N ALA A 63 -2.24 13.68 14.04
CA ALA A 63 -1.34 14.34 15.02
C ALA A 63 -2.01 14.70 16.36
N ASP A 64 -3.35 14.87 16.36
CA ASP A 64 -4.11 15.14 17.60
C ASP A 64 -4.62 13.85 18.27
N HIS A 65 -4.25 12.67 17.74
CA HIS A 65 -4.61 11.39 18.34
C HIS A 65 -4.03 11.26 19.76
N PRO A 66 -4.76 10.68 20.74
CA PRO A 66 -4.27 10.55 22.12
C PRO A 66 -2.91 9.85 22.26
N LEU A 67 -2.59 8.90 21.37
CA LEU A 67 -1.30 8.19 21.38
C LEU A 67 -0.17 8.95 20.68
N ALA A 68 -0.47 9.93 19.84
CA ALA A 68 0.53 10.63 19.02
C ALA A 68 1.60 11.36 19.82
N LYS A 69 1.33 11.69 21.09
CA LYS A 69 2.20 12.48 21.98
C LYS A 69 2.79 11.66 23.13
N GLN A 70 2.55 10.34 23.15
CA GLN A 70 2.95 9.51 24.32
C GLN A 70 4.31 8.83 24.15
N GLY A 71 5.02 9.01 23.01
CA GLY A 71 6.21 8.23 22.71
C GLY A 71 5.86 6.79 22.32
N PRO A 72 6.79 5.84 22.43
CA PRO A 72 6.52 4.44 22.06
C PRO A 72 5.39 3.84 22.90
N VAL A 73 4.36 3.34 22.23
CA VAL A 73 3.15 2.74 22.84
C VAL A 73 3.12 1.23 22.63
N SER A 74 2.41 0.49 23.49
CA SER A 74 2.24 -0.94 23.28
C SER A 74 1.21 -1.23 22.19
N ILE A 75 1.35 -2.37 21.51
CA ILE A 75 0.34 -2.88 20.55
C ILE A 75 -1.03 -2.95 21.21
N GLN A 76 -1.11 -3.43 22.46
CA GLN A 76 -2.36 -3.52 23.20
C GLN A 76 -3.01 -2.15 23.44
N ALA A 77 -2.23 -1.10 23.67
CA ALA A 77 -2.74 0.26 23.78
C ALA A 77 -3.24 0.77 22.43
N MET A 78 -2.52 0.49 21.35
CA MET A 78 -2.91 0.84 19.98
C MET A 78 -4.22 0.15 19.58
N LEU A 79 -4.37 -1.14 19.83
CA LEU A 79 -5.55 -1.95 19.45
C LEU A 79 -6.83 -1.63 20.23
N ARG A 80 -6.77 -0.74 21.24
CA ARG A 80 -7.97 -0.19 21.89
C ARG A 80 -8.68 0.87 21.04
N TYR A 81 -8.01 1.39 20.02
CA TYR A 81 -8.57 2.39 19.12
C TYR A 81 -9.12 1.73 17.85
N PRO A 82 -10.10 2.36 17.19
CA PRO A 82 -10.61 1.87 15.92
C PRO A 82 -9.48 1.72 14.90
N PHE A 83 -9.47 0.60 14.19
CA PHE A 83 -8.52 0.39 13.11
C PHE A 83 -9.22 0.66 11.77
N ALA A 84 -8.64 1.51 10.95
CA ALA A 84 -9.14 1.86 9.62
C ALA A 84 -8.15 1.35 8.56
N ALA A 85 -8.63 0.56 7.61
CA ALA A 85 -7.75 -0.01 6.58
C ALA A 85 -8.52 -0.31 5.29
N PRO A 86 -7.83 -0.41 4.15
CA PRO A 86 -8.38 -1.08 2.97
C PRO A 86 -8.57 -2.58 3.25
N TYR A 87 -8.96 -3.33 2.23
CA TYR A 87 -8.97 -4.78 2.35
C TYR A 87 -7.59 -5.30 2.78
N LEU A 88 -7.57 -6.01 3.90
CA LEU A 88 -6.34 -6.56 4.46
C LEU A 88 -6.05 -7.95 3.88
N PRO A 89 -4.82 -8.21 3.40
CA PRO A 89 -4.41 -9.55 3.01
C PRO A 89 -4.57 -10.54 4.17
N PRO A 90 -4.92 -11.81 3.90
CA PRO A 90 -5.17 -12.81 4.95
C PRO A 90 -4.02 -12.98 5.95
N GLY A 91 -2.77 -12.86 5.49
CA GLY A 91 -1.60 -12.92 6.37
C GLY A 91 -1.58 -11.78 7.39
N VAL A 92 -1.86 -10.56 6.95
CA VAL A 92 -1.93 -9.37 7.82
C VAL A 92 -3.09 -9.50 8.81
N ARG A 93 -4.27 -9.94 8.34
CA ARG A 93 -5.44 -10.18 9.21
C ARG A 93 -5.12 -11.19 10.31
N LYS A 94 -4.50 -12.32 9.95
CA LYS A 94 -4.15 -13.39 10.90
C LYS A 94 -3.23 -12.87 12.01
N VAL A 95 -2.26 -12.05 11.66
CA VAL A 95 -1.33 -11.52 12.67
C VAL A 95 -2.01 -10.46 13.54
N LEU A 96 -2.80 -9.55 12.97
CA LEU A 96 -3.60 -8.61 13.75
C LEU A 96 -4.60 -9.33 14.66
N ALA A 97 -5.20 -10.43 14.22
CA ALA A 97 -6.05 -11.30 15.03
C ALA A 97 -5.29 -11.87 16.25
N THR A 98 -4.09 -12.39 16.02
CA THR A 98 -3.22 -12.90 17.10
C THR A 98 -2.87 -11.80 18.10
N LEU A 99 -2.46 -10.63 17.61
CA LEU A 99 -2.08 -9.50 18.46
C LEU A 99 -3.26 -8.91 19.24
N SER A 100 -4.46 -8.91 18.66
CA SER A 100 -5.70 -8.44 19.30
C SER A 100 -6.41 -9.51 20.12
N GLN A 101 -5.87 -10.75 20.17
CA GLN A 101 -6.48 -11.89 20.83
C GLN A 101 -7.90 -12.21 20.32
N GLN A 102 -8.14 -12.01 19.03
CA GLN A 102 -9.39 -12.31 18.33
C GLN A 102 -9.22 -13.54 17.43
N GLN A 103 -10.30 -14.19 17.09
CA GLN A 103 -10.27 -15.30 16.12
C GLN A 103 -9.98 -14.83 14.70
N ASP A 104 -10.52 -13.67 14.35
CA ASP A 104 -10.26 -12.96 13.08
C ASP A 104 -10.23 -11.47 13.35
N PHE A 105 -9.39 -10.75 12.59
CA PHE A 105 -9.30 -9.29 12.70
C PHE A 105 -10.08 -8.63 11.57
N THR A 106 -11.08 -7.85 11.96
CA THR A 106 -11.83 -7.02 11.03
C THR A 106 -11.62 -5.55 11.40
N PRO A 107 -11.14 -4.70 10.47
CA PRO A 107 -11.05 -3.28 10.71
C PRO A 107 -12.41 -2.70 11.13
N ALA A 108 -12.43 -1.78 12.08
CA ALA A 108 -13.65 -1.05 12.46
C ALA A 108 -14.17 -0.19 11.30
N ILE A 109 -13.25 0.26 10.44
CA ILE A 109 -13.55 1.02 9.22
C ILE A 109 -12.78 0.38 8.08
N GLN A 110 -13.52 -0.18 7.11
CA GLN A 110 -12.92 -0.70 5.88
C GLN A 110 -13.26 0.21 4.72
N CYS A 111 -12.23 0.73 4.05
CA CYS A 111 -12.39 1.62 2.91
C CYS A 111 -11.22 1.48 1.95
N ASP A 112 -11.48 1.02 0.72
CA ASP A 112 -10.46 0.84 -0.31
C ASP A 112 -10.08 2.16 -1.02
N HIS A 113 -10.81 3.24 -0.75
CA HIS A 113 -10.54 4.55 -1.31
C HIS A 113 -9.63 5.36 -0.37
N ILE A 114 -8.35 5.52 -0.76
CA ILE A 114 -7.30 6.10 0.10
C ILE A 114 -7.66 7.49 0.64
N TYR A 115 -8.22 8.38 -0.17
CA TYR A 115 -8.58 9.73 0.29
C TYR A 115 -9.71 9.72 1.32
N ALA A 116 -10.70 8.83 1.18
CA ALA A 116 -11.76 8.68 2.18
C ALA A 116 -11.19 8.10 3.49
N LEU A 117 -10.26 7.15 3.39
CA LEU A 117 -9.56 6.59 4.55
C LEU A 117 -8.79 7.68 5.29
N LEU A 118 -8.00 8.49 4.58
CA LEU A 118 -7.22 9.59 5.15
C LEU A 118 -8.13 10.67 5.79
N ALA A 119 -9.24 11.02 5.13
CA ALA A 119 -10.21 11.95 5.69
C ALA A 119 -10.85 11.40 6.98
N THR A 120 -11.05 10.09 7.06
CA THR A 120 -11.53 9.42 8.28
C THR A 120 -10.50 9.50 9.40
N LEU A 121 -9.23 9.25 9.13
CA LEU A 121 -8.14 9.39 10.12
C LEU A 121 -8.07 10.82 10.66
N ALA A 122 -8.23 11.82 9.78
CA ALA A 122 -8.18 13.24 10.17
C ALA A 122 -9.34 13.67 11.10
N GLN A 123 -10.43 12.91 11.16
CA GLN A 123 -11.64 13.27 11.90
C GLN A 123 -11.97 12.32 13.05
N THR A 124 -11.15 11.30 13.26
CA THR A 124 -11.41 10.25 14.26
C THR A 124 -10.13 9.88 15.02
N ASN A 125 -10.32 9.10 16.09
CA ASN A 125 -9.18 8.43 16.76
C ASN A 125 -8.89 7.06 16.12
N ALA A 126 -9.04 6.93 14.81
CA ALA A 126 -8.68 5.70 14.11
C ALA A 126 -7.18 5.65 13.81
N ILE A 127 -6.66 4.44 13.79
CA ILE A 127 -5.27 4.12 13.44
C ILE A 127 -5.29 3.31 12.13
N SER A 128 -4.27 3.51 11.31
CA SER A 128 -4.10 2.77 10.06
C SER A 128 -2.64 2.42 9.86
N PHE A 129 -2.32 1.81 8.72
CA PHE A 129 -0.94 1.82 8.23
C PHE A 129 -0.82 2.54 6.90
N ALA A 130 0.40 3.02 6.65
CA ALA A 130 0.79 3.60 5.38
C ALA A 130 2.16 3.07 4.97
N SER A 131 2.38 2.92 3.68
CA SER A 131 3.72 2.77 3.13
C SER A 131 4.50 4.08 3.26
N GLU A 132 5.80 4.01 3.10
CA GLU A 132 6.69 5.17 3.20
C GLU A 132 6.26 6.30 2.26
N ASP A 133 6.03 5.99 0.98
CA ASP A 133 5.54 6.96 0.00
C ASP A 133 4.14 7.47 0.33
N GLY A 134 3.24 6.58 0.72
CA GLY A 134 1.89 6.95 1.12
C GLY A 134 1.91 7.93 2.30
N PHE A 135 2.76 7.67 3.28
CA PHE A 135 2.94 8.57 4.41
C PHE A 135 3.55 9.92 3.97
N ALA A 136 4.63 9.91 3.19
CA ALA A 136 5.29 11.12 2.71
C ALA A 136 4.34 12.06 1.93
N LEU A 137 3.47 11.48 1.10
CA LEU A 137 2.46 12.24 0.34
C LEU A 137 1.36 12.86 1.23
N CYS A 138 1.04 12.24 2.35
CA CYS A 138 -0.15 12.58 3.14
C CYS A 138 0.16 13.23 4.49
N GLN A 139 1.39 13.11 5.00
CA GLN A 139 1.76 13.58 6.34
C GLN A 139 1.42 15.04 6.60
N HIS A 140 1.65 15.92 5.64
CA HIS A 140 1.39 17.36 5.80
C HIS A 140 -0.07 17.70 5.56
N SER A 141 -0.66 17.21 4.47
CA SER A 141 -2.04 17.56 4.08
C SER A 141 -3.10 17.01 5.04
N HIS A 142 -2.83 15.86 5.66
CA HIS A 142 -3.76 15.21 6.60
C HIS A 142 -3.21 15.15 8.03
N ARG A 143 -2.11 15.84 8.32
CA ARG A 143 -1.48 15.92 9.65
C ARG A 143 -1.25 14.52 10.25
N LEU A 144 -0.79 13.57 9.44
CA LEU A 144 -0.50 12.22 9.90
C LEU A 144 0.86 12.17 10.60
N VAL A 145 0.95 11.35 11.63
CA VAL A 145 2.18 11.02 12.34
C VAL A 145 2.35 9.51 12.43
N LYS A 146 3.60 9.07 12.46
CA LYS A 146 3.96 7.67 12.70
C LYS A 146 3.76 7.36 14.18
N LEU A 147 3.19 6.18 14.47
CA LEU A 147 3.15 5.63 15.83
C LEU A 147 4.33 4.69 16.02
N GLU A 148 5.14 4.97 17.03
CA GLU A 148 6.20 4.07 17.47
C GLU A 148 5.60 3.04 18.43
N LEU A 149 5.85 1.76 18.15
CA LEU A 149 5.41 0.66 19.02
C LEU A 149 6.59 0.09 19.79
N SER A 150 6.43 -0.02 21.13
CA SER A 150 7.46 -0.50 22.04
C SER A 150 7.69 -2.01 21.98
N ASP A 151 6.65 -2.76 21.64
CA ASP A 151 6.58 -4.23 21.68
C ASP A 151 6.24 -4.85 20.32
N LEU A 152 6.56 -4.15 19.21
CA LEU A 152 6.33 -4.66 17.87
C LEU A 152 7.25 -5.86 17.61
N PRO A 153 6.72 -7.04 17.25
CA PRO A 153 7.51 -8.20 16.86
C PRO A 153 8.47 -7.88 15.71
N GLU A 154 9.63 -8.54 15.69
CA GLU A 154 10.67 -8.27 14.69
C GLU A 154 10.15 -8.46 13.25
N GLU A 155 9.34 -9.49 13.04
CA GLU A 155 8.72 -9.78 11.73
C GLU A 155 7.86 -8.61 11.23
N TRP A 156 7.33 -7.81 12.15
CA TRP A 156 6.50 -6.64 11.83
C TRP A 156 7.29 -5.36 11.62
N ARG A 157 8.47 -5.26 12.24
CA ARG A 157 9.40 -4.15 11.98
C ARG A 157 9.91 -4.19 10.55
N LEU A 158 9.92 -5.39 9.94
CA LEU A 158 10.31 -5.63 8.56
C LEU A 158 9.12 -5.65 7.59
N MET A 159 7.91 -5.27 8.04
CA MET A 159 6.74 -5.25 7.18
C MET A 159 6.92 -4.26 6.03
N GLN A 160 6.80 -4.80 4.81
CA GLN A 160 6.98 -4.05 3.58
C GLN A 160 5.80 -4.29 2.63
N THR A 161 5.59 -3.35 1.73
CA THR A 161 4.67 -3.56 0.60
C THR A 161 5.22 -4.64 -0.32
N ARG A 162 4.33 -5.37 -0.97
CA ARG A 162 4.64 -6.36 -2.01
C ARG A 162 3.94 -6.00 -3.31
N PHE A 163 3.93 -4.73 -3.67
CA PHE A 163 3.33 -4.29 -4.91
C PHE A 163 4.08 -4.84 -6.12
N ALA A 164 3.32 -5.16 -7.15
CA ALA A 164 3.85 -5.63 -8.42
C ALA A 164 2.99 -5.14 -9.58
N ILE A 165 3.59 -5.10 -10.75
CA ILE A 165 2.85 -5.03 -12.02
C ILE A 165 2.41 -6.46 -12.34
N ILE A 166 1.11 -6.65 -12.46
CA ILE A 166 0.48 -7.95 -12.70
C ILE A 166 -0.23 -7.89 -14.05
N SER A 167 0.06 -8.86 -14.91
CA SER A 167 -0.50 -8.96 -16.25
C SER A 167 -0.77 -10.41 -16.64
N PRO A 168 -1.70 -10.71 -17.56
CA PRO A 168 -1.91 -12.05 -18.06
C PRO A 168 -0.66 -12.58 -18.80
N VAL A 169 -0.28 -13.85 -18.56
CA VAL A 169 0.90 -14.49 -19.18
C VAL A 169 0.78 -14.57 -20.70
N HIS A 170 -0.42 -14.86 -21.21
CA HIS A 170 -0.65 -15.14 -22.63
C HIS A 170 -1.13 -13.94 -23.44
N ALA A 171 -1.34 -12.78 -22.79
CA ALA A 171 -1.75 -11.58 -23.53
C ALA A 171 -0.52 -10.85 -24.08
N ALA A 172 -0.49 -10.70 -25.42
CA ALA A 172 0.47 -9.81 -26.05
C ALA A 172 0.19 -8.37 -25.61
N GLN A 173 1.21 -7.70 -25.08
CA GLN A 173 1.07 -6.32 -24.65
C GLN A 173 1.25 -5.38 -25.86
N PRO A 174 0.35 -4.43 -26.09
CA PRO A 174 0.57 -3.40 -27.09
C PRO A 174 1.85 -2.59 -26.77
N PRO A 175 2.62 -2.12 -27.77
CA PRO A 175 3.88 -1.40 -27.55
C PRO A 175 3.77 -0.20 -26.60
N LEU A 176 2.60 0.48 -26.61
CA LEU A 176 2.34 1.59 -25.70
C LEU A 176 2.21 1.16 -24.23
N VAL A 177 1.66 -0.04 -24.03
CA VAL A 177 1.51 -0.63 -22.69
C VAL A 177 2.88 -1.10 -22.19
N GLU A 178 3.67 -1.76 -23.03
CA GLU A 178 5.06 -2.13 -22.69
C GLU A 178 5.87 -0.91 -22.29
N LYS A 179 5.75 0.18 -23.06
CA LYS A 179 6.42 1.45 -22.74
C LYS A 179 5.97 2.05 -21.41
N LEU A 180 4.68 1.95 -21.08
CA LEU A 180 4.18 2.41 -19.77
C LEU A 180 4.75 1.57 -18.64
N ILE A 181 4.79 0.25 -18.80
CA ILE A 181 5.39 -0.69 -17.82
C ILE A 181 6.87 -0.38 -17.62
N GLU A 182 7.64 -0.19 -18.69
CA GLU A 182 9.06 0.20 -18.60
C GLU A 182 9.25 1.50 -17.81
N ILE A 183 8.41 2.51 -18.05
CA ILE A 183 8.48 3.79 -17.34
C ILE A 183 8.16 3.60 -15.86
N ILE A 184 7.16 2.79 -15.52
CA ILE A 184 6.82 2.48 -14.12
C ILE A 184 8.02 1.84 -13.42
N LEU A 185 8.60 0.78 -14.02
CA LEU A 185 9.75 0.06 -13.46
C LEU A 185 11.00 0.95 -13.37
N HIS A 186 11.21 1.84 -14.33
CA HIS A 186 12.30 2.78 -14.29
C HIS A 186 12.12 3.81 -13.16
N THR A 187 10.95 4.40 -13.06
CA THR A 187 10.61 5.39 -12.01
C THR A 187 10.73 4.77 -10.62
N ASP A 188 10.23 3.55 -10.43
CA ASP A 188 10.33 2.80 -9.19
C ASP A 188 11.81 2.61 -8.77
N ARG A 189 12.65 2.13 -9.67
CA ARG A 189 14.09 1.97 -9.41
C ARG A 189 14.80 3.28 -9.08
N GLN A 190 14.49 4.36 -9.78
CA GLN A 190 15.06 5.68 -9.52
C GLN A 190 14.68 6.19 -8.14
N HIS A 191 13.42 5.99 -7.75
CA HIS A 191 12.91 6.37 -6.45
C HIS A 191 13.59 5.58 -5.32
N GLN A 192 13.76 4.27 -5.48
CA GLN A 192 14.48 3.43 -4.52
C GLN A 192 15.92 3.89 -4.31
N LEU A 193 16.64 4.21 -5.39
CA LEU A 193 18.01 4.71 -5.29
C LEU A 193 18.08 6.04 -4.52
N GLN A 194 17.08 6.92 -4.69
CA GLN A 194 16.99 8.17 -3.95
C GLN A 194 16.77 7.95 -2.45
N LEU A 195 15.89 7.01 -2.08
CA LEU A 195 15.63 6.67 -0.68
C LEU A 195 16.88 6.11 0.01
N LEU A 196 17.58 5.17 -0.64
CA LEU A 196 18.83 4.61 -0.11
C LEU A 196 19.90 5.68 0.09
N ALA A 197 20.05 6.60 -0.86
CA ALA A 197 21.00 7.70 -0.76
C ALA A 197 20.64 8.73 0.33
N GLN A 198 19.38 8.81 0.75
CA GLN A 198 18.96 9.64 1.89
C GLN A 198 19.24 8.96 3.23
N GLU A 199 19.04 7.64 3.32
CA GLU A 199 19.33 6.85 4.53
C GLU A 199 20.86 6.84 4.86
N GLU A 200 21.73 6.85 3.84
CA GLU A 200 23.19 6.90 4.04
C GLU A 200 23.71 8.29 4.51
N ARG A 201 22.88 9.32 4.43
CA ARG A 201 23.26 10.71 4.79
C ARG A 201 22.71 11.17 6.15
N GLY A 202 21.83 10.39 6.77
CA GLY A 202 21.17 10.70 8.05
C GLY A 202 21.72 9.87 9.18
#